data_b8ae972b8a05e088c167572869818732
#
_entry.id   b8ae972b8a05e088c167572869818732
#
_cell.length_a   1.000
_cell.length_b   1.000
_cell.length_c   1.000
_cell.angle_alpha   90.00
_cell.angle_beta   90.00
_cell.angle_gamma   90.00
#
_symmetry.space_group_name_H-M   'P 1'
#
loop_
_entity.id
_entity.type
_entity.pdbx_description
1 polymer ?
#
loop_
_entity_poly.entity_id
_entity_poly.type
_entity_poly.pdbx_seq_one_letter_code
_entity_poly.pdbx_strand_id
1 'polypeptide(L)'
;MEHLNNLLETAQYLHLENIVQEIKKLKERKENKNQLLILPVVGEFSSGKTTLINALTNSKKLETASKATTSVIYEIFFGNDKENGQIIYNDGTIKEVEDLSTIKNDQLDDVQFIRIFDTAQKIANTTVIVDTPGLSSNDARHLQALNDYLPNADAILLCTDINQQITKSLIDFIKTAKLTERPIYLIVTKTDSKTPAEVKQAVEYIQKNIELPLDNIVCISAKDNQLGEFYKLVEHIQQKKNEIISKKISFELEQIRKGLLSQLDELIKSATSPNEMEKERKSKQRELERLKNNIT
;
A
#
# COMPACT_ATOMS: atom_id res chain seq x y z
N MET A 1 -0.63 -3.48 -24.47
CA MET A 1 -2.09 -3.60 -24.66
C MET A 1 -2.50 -5.02 -25.04
N GLU A 2 -1.90 -5.64 -26.04
CA GLU A 2 -2.19 -7.00 -26.48
C GLU A 2 -2.06 -8.06 -25.35
N HIS A 3 -0.92 -8.05 -24.66
CA HIS A 3 -0.69 -8.95 -23.52
C HIS A 3 -1.76 -8.86 -22.40
N LEU A 4 -2.22 -7.66 -22.10
CA LEU A 4 -3.28 -7.41 -21.10
C LEU A 4 -4.64 -7.99 -21.55
N ASN A 5 -4.96 -7.86 -22.85
CA ASN A 5 -6.18 -8.42 -23.42
C ASN A 5 -6.13 -9.96 -23.42
N ASN A 6 -4.95 -10.56 -23.68
CA ASN A 6 -4.78 -12.03 -23.62
C ASN A 6 -4.98 -12.58 -22.21
N LEU A 7 -4.45 -11.87 -21.17
CA LEU A 7 -4.69 -12.25 -19.77
C LEU A 7 -6.19 -12.17 -19.43
N LEU A 8 -6.86 -11.10 -19.88
CA LEU A 8 -8.29 -10.91 -19.65
C LEU A 8 -9.12 -12.01 -20.32
N GLU A 9 -8.85 -12.34 -21.60
CA GLU A 9 -9.51 -13.44 -22.33
C GLU A 9 -9.32 -14.76 -21.59
N THR A 10 -8.11 -15.05 -21.13
CA THR A 10 -7.80 -16.27 -20.39
C THR A 10 -8.56 -16.34 -19.07
N ALA A 11 -8.58 -15.27 -18.28
CA ALA A 11 -9.30 -15.22 -17.02
C ALA A 11 -10.82 -15.39 -17.21
N GLN A 12 -11.39 -14.78 -18.27
CA GLN A 12 -12.80 -14.93 -18.64
C GLN A 12 -13.13 -16.37 -19.06
N TYR A 13 -12.28 -16.99 -19.87
CA TYR A 13 -12.46 -18.40 -20.28
C TYR A 13 -12.45 -19.36 -19.07
N LEU A 14 -11.63 -19.07 -18.08
CA LEU A 14 -11.53 -19.85 -16.84
C LEU A 14 -12.62 -19.48 -15.80
N HIS A 15 -13.53 -18.55 -16.11
CA HIS A 15 -14.58 -18.06 -15.20
C HIS A 15 -14.06 -17.50 -13.86
N LEU A 16 -12.87 -16.84 -13.89
CA LEU A 16 -12.20 -16.26 -12.71
C LEU A 16 -12.59 -14.80 -12.53
N GLU A 17 -13.83 -14.54 -12.12
CA GLU A 17 -14.39 -13.19 -12.05
C GLU A 17 -13.54 -12.22 -11.20
N ASN A 18 -12.97 -12.67 -10.10
CA ASN A 18 -12.10 -11.85 -9.27
C ASN A 18 -10.85 -11.38 -10.02
N ILE A 19 -10.21 -12.28 -10.78
CA ILE A 19 -9.02 -11.97 -11.60
C ILE A 19 -9.41 -11.06 -12.76
N VAL A 20 -10.58 -11.25 -13.38
CA VAL A 20 -11.12 -10.36 -14.41
C VAL A 20 -11.26 -8.94 -13.90
N GLN A 21 -11.80 -8.74 -12.69
CA GLN A 21 -11.97 -7.43 -12.08
C GLN A 21 -10.62 -6.81 -11.72
N GLU A 22 -9.67 -7.60 -11.22
CA GLU A 22 -8.31 -7.15 -10.90
C GLU A 22 -7.58 -6.66 -12.16
N ILE A 23 -7.60 -7.42 -13.26
CA ILE A 23 -7.00 -7.01 -14.54
C ILE A 23 -7.63 -5.71 -15.06
N LYS A 24 -8.95 -5.55 -14.96
CA LYS A 24 -9.65 -4.32 -15.36
C LYS A 24 -9.19 -3.12 -14.54
N LYS A 25 -9.11 -3.26 -13.21
CA LYS A 25 -8.60 -2.19 -12.32
C LYS A 25 -7.16 -1.79 -12.68
N LEU A 26 -6.28 -2.75 -12.94
CA LEU A 26 -4.90 -2.49 -13.34
C LEU A 26 -4.81 -1.78 -14.71
N LYS A 27 -5.70 -2.16 -15.65
CA LYS A 27 -5.80 -1.50 -16.95
C LYS A 27 -6.24 -0.05 -16.82
N GLU A 28 -7.33 0.20 -16.09
CA GLU A 28 -7.84 1.55 -15.82
C GLU A 28 -6.78 2.40 -15.11
N ARG A 29 -6.10 1.82 -14.14
CA ARG A 29 -5.02 2.50 -13.45
C ARG A 29 -3.86 2.86 -14.39
N LYS A 30 -3.46 1.95 -15.28
CA LYS A 30 -2.40 2.19 -16.26
C LYS A 30 -2.74 3.32 -17.24
N GLU A 31 -4.01 3.46 -17.59
CA GLU A 31 -4.52 4.46 -18.55
C GLU A 31 -4.80 5.83 -17.89
N ASN A 32 -4.96 5.87 -16.57
CA ASN A 32 -5.27 7.10 -15.84
C ASN A 32 -4.05 7.99 -15.68
N LYS A 33 -4.04 9.14 -16.36
CA LYS A 33 -2.97 10.14 -16.27
C LYS A 33 -2.91 10.87 -14.91
N ASN A 34 -4.03 10.92 -14.19
CA ASN A 34 -4.17 11.58 -12.90
C ASN A 34 -4.08 10.61 -11.73
N GLN A 35 -3.28 9.56 -11.86
CA GLN A 35 -3.12 8.56 -10.80
C GLN A 35 -2.69 9.20 -9.47
N LEU A 36 -3.23 8.70 -8.39
CA LEU A 36 -2.77 9.01 -7.04
C LEU A 36 -1.57 8.14 -6.68
N LEU A 37 -0.62 8.72 -5.96
CA LEU A 37 0.52 8.02 -5.35
C LEU A 37 0.15 7.69 -3.90
N ILE A 38 0.01 6.42 -3.57
CA ILE A 38 -0.47 5.95 -2.27
C ILE A 38 0.72 5.51 -1.42
N LEU A 39 0.96 6.23 -0.33
CA LEU A 39 2.11 6.08 0.56
C LEU A 39 1.65 5.76 2.00
N PRO A 40 1.46 4.49 2.39
CA PRO A 40 1.18 4.13 3.78
C PRO A 40 2.39 4.36 4.67
N VAL A 41 2.11 4.94 5.84
CA VAL A 41 3.06 5.12 6.94
C VAL A 41 2.92 3.93 7.88
N VAL A 42 3.88 3.02 7.83
CA VAL A 42 3.89 1.75 8.58
C VAL A 42 4.98 1.79 9.65
N GLY A 43 4.81 1.11 10.75
CA GLY A 43 5.83 1.01 11.80
C GLY A 43 5.24 0.50 13.12
N GLU A 44 6.12 0.27 14.08
CA GLU A 44 5.76 -0.22 15.41
C GLU A 44 4.81 0.74 16.15
N PHE A 45 4.18 0.24 17.21
CA PHE A 45 3.46 1.11 18.14
C PHE A 45 4.43 2.16 18.70
N SER A 46 3.98 3.40 18.84
CA SER A 46 4.79 4.54 19.32
C SER A 46 6.01 4.92 18.45
N SER A 47 6.15 4.40 17.24
CA SER A 47 7.21 4.81 16.30
C SER A 47 7.06 6.25 15.75
N GLY A 48 6.07 7.00 16.19
CA GLY A 48 5.88 8.41 15.79
C GLY A 48 5.02 8.61 14.54
N LYS A 49 4.34 7.58 14.00
CA LYS A 49 3.46 7.69 12.81
C LYS A 49 2.41 8.78 12.96
N THR A 50 1.57 8.67 13.97
CA THR A 50 0.48 9.64 14.22
C THR A 50 1.02 11.05 14.50
N THR A 51 2.16 11.17 15.20
CA THR A 51 2.80 12.48 15.42
C THR A 51 3.28 13.08 14.10
N LEU A 52 3.88 12.27 13.22
CA LEU A 52 4.27 12.72 11.88
C LEU A 52 3.03 13.18 11.09
N ILE A 53 1.99 12.38 11.02
CA ILE A 53 0.78 12.69 10.27
C ILE A 53 0.12 13.98 10.77
N ASN A 54 0.01 14.16 12.09
CA ASN A 54 -0.52 15.39 12.69
C ASN A 54 0.34 16.62 12.38
N ALA A 55 1.65 16.44 12.21
CA ALA A 55 2.54 17.53 11.81
C ALA A 55 2.49 17.86 10.31
N LEU A 56 1.96 16.95 9.47
CA LEU A 56 1.76 17.16 8.03
C LEU A 56 0.44 17.88 7.72
N THR A 57 -0.57 17.73 8.58
CA THR A 57 -1.94 18.22 8.36
C THR A 57 -2.15 19.58 9.02
N ASN A 58 -3.07 20.38 8.47
CA ASN A 58 -3.54 21.60 9.11
C ASN A 58 -4.66 21.33 10.14
N SER A 59 -5.29 20.17 10.06
CA SER A 59 -6.42 19.79 10.89
C SER A 59 -5.96 19.30 12.26
N LYS A 60 -6.25 20.09 13.33
CA LYS A 60 -6.11 19.65 14.72
C LYS A 60 -7.10 18.54 15.10
N LYS A 61 -8.08 18.27 14.28
CA LYS A 61 -9.16 17.29 14.50
C LYS A 61 -8.69 15.84 14.31
N LEU A 62 -7.63 15.61 13.50
CA LEU A 62 -6.97 14.32 13.36
C LEU A 62 -6.39 13.80 14.68
N GLU A 63 -5.90 14.69 15.53
CA GLU A 63 -5.39 14.32 16.86
C GLU A 63 -6.47 13.64 17.74
N THR A 64 -7.71 14.09 17.63
CA THR A 64 -8.84 13.57 18.43
C THR A 64 -9.38 12.28 17.84
N ALA A 65 -9.50 12.20 16.52
CA ALA A 65 -9.97 11.00 15.82
C ALA A 65 -8.96 9.84 15.93
N SER A 66 -7.66 10.08 15.73
CA SER A 66 -6.63 9.04 15.77
C SER A 66 -6.37 8.48 17.18
N LYS A 67 -6.57 9.26 18.25
CA LYS A 67 -6.49 8.75 19.64
C LYS A 67 -7.62 7.79 19.99
N ALA A 68 -8.77 7.96 19.33
CA ALA A 68 -9.97 7.15 19.60
C ALA A 68 -10.02 5.84 18.79
N THR A 69 -9.24 5.72 17.68
CA THR A 69 -9.50 4.71 16.65
C THR A 69 -8.20 4.09 16.10
N THR A 70 -7.43 3.43 16.95
CA THR A 70 -6.16 2.80 16.54
C THR A 70 -6.30 1.63 15.56
N SER A 71 -7.53 1.22 15.21
CA SER A 71 -7.82 0.08 14.34
C SER A 71 -8.17 0.45 12.89
N VAL A 72 -8.48 1.72 12.60
CA VAL A 72 -8.95 2.16 11.29
C VAL A 72 -7.82 2.81 10.50
N ILE A 73 -7.84 2.62 9.19
CA ILE A 73 -6.92 3.22 8.24
C ILE A 73 -7.46 4.59 7.82
N TYR A 74 -6.58 5.60 7.77
CA TYR A 74 -6.92 6.94 7.30
C TYR A 74 -6.14 7.28 6.03
N GLU A 75 -6.85 7.55 4.93
CA GLU A 75 -6.29 8.10 3.70
C GLU A 75 -6.36 9.63 3.75
N ILE A 76 -5.23 10.32 3.68
CA ILE A 76 -5.12 11.77 3.80
C ILE A 76 -4.79 12.39 2.45
N PHE A 77 -5.70 13.19 1.94
CA PHE A 77 -5.61 13.93 0.69
C PHE A 77 -5.28 15.38 0.98
N PHE A 78 -4.23 15.91 0.40
CA PHE A 78 -3.70 17.26 0.64
C PHE A 78 -4.15 18.26 -0.43
N GLY A 79 -4.06 19.56 -0.10
CA GLY A 79 -4.28 20.65 -1.04
C GLY A 79 -5.75 20.88 -1.39
N ASN A 80 -6.68 20.54 -0.51
CA ASN A 80 -8.10 20.76 -0.69
C ASN A 80 -8.52 22.16 -0.24
N ASP A 81 -9.65 22.67 -0.78
CA ASP A 81 -10.17 24.00 -0.44
C ASP A 81 -10.75 24.05 0.98
N LYS A 82 -11.29 22.94 1.47
CA LYS A 82 -11.88 22.80 2.81
C LYS A 82 -11.56 21.45 3.43
N GLU A 83 -11.55 21.42 4.77
CA GLU A 83 -11.46 20.20 5.54
C GLU A 83 -12.79 19.48 5.60
N ASN A 84 -12.83 18.21 5.20
CA ASN A 84 -13.96 17.30 5.34
C ASN A 84 -13.46 15.85 5.28
N GLY A 85 -14.35 14.88 5.37
CA GLY A 85 -14.01 13.48 5.28
C GLY A 85 -15.09 12.62 4.67
N GLN A 86 -14.75 11.37 4.43
CA GLN A 86 -15.65 10.31 3.98
C GLN A 86 -15.36 9.05 4.77
N ILE A 87 -16.39 8.39 5.28
CA ILE A 87 -16.29 7.04 5.85
C ILE A 87 -16.69 6.07 4.75
N ILE A 88 -15.79 5.15 4.43
CA ILE A 88 -15.99 4.10 3.44
C ILE A 88 -16.23 2.79 4.19
N TYR A 89 -17.40 2.19 3.99
CA TYR A 89 -17.81 0.94 4.62
C TYR A 89 -17.42 -0.27 3.76
N ASN A 90 -17.37 -1.45 4.40
CA ASN A 90 -17.01 -2.70 3.71
C ASN A 90 -18.00 -3.12 2.59
N ASP A 91 -19.25 -2.66 2.65
CA ASP A 91 -20.26 -2.85 1.62
C ASP A 91 -20.14 -1.87 0.43
N GLY A 92 -19.16 -0.95 0.48
CA GLY A 92 -18.95 0.09 -0.52
C GLY A 92 -19.76 1.36 -0.28
N THR A 93 -20.58 1.43 0.76
CA THR A 93 -21.33 2.66 1.13
C THR A 93 -20.37 3.76 1.54
N ILE A 94 -20.64 4.99 1.12
CA ILE A 94 -19.84 6.18 1.46
C ILE A 94 -20.71 7.15 2.26
N LYS A 95 -20.22 7.56 3.44
CA LYS A 95 -20.85 8.58 4.28
C LYS A 95 -19.98 9.82 4.34
N GLU A 96 -20.50 10.96 3.88
CA GLU A 96 -19.82 12.25 4.00
C GLU A 96 -19.79 12.73 5.45
N VAL A 97 -18.67 13.33 5.86
CA VAL A 97 -18.45 13.87 7.20
C VAL A 97 -17.87 15.28 7.08
N GLU A 98 -18.64 16.28 7.47
CA GLU A 98 -18.18 17.68 7.47
C GLU A 98 -17.30 18.01 8.68
N ASP A 99 -17.51 17.36 9.81
CA ASP A 99 -16.72 17.53 11.04
C ASP A 99 -16.14 16.19 11.50
N LEU A 100 -14.82 16.01 11.29
CA LEU A 100 -14.09 14.80 11.65
C LEU A 100 -14.13 14.48 13.16
N SER A 101 -14.39 15.48 14.02
CA SER A 101 -14.52 15.27 15.47
C SER A 101 -15.79 14.50 15.86
N THR A 102 -16.74 14.37 14.93
CA THR A 102 -17.99 13.61 15.13
C THR A 102 -17.82 12.12 14.95
N ILE A 103 -16.69 11.65 14.43
CA ILE A 103 -16.40 10.23 14.22
C ILE A 103 -16.15 9.58 15.58
N LYS A 104 -17.00 8.61 15.95
CA LYS A 104 -16.91 7.86 17.22
C LYS A 104 -16.54 6.41 16.97
N ASN A 105 -15.84 5.80 17.94
CA ASN A 105 -15.37 4.41 17.87
C ASN A 105 -16.47 3.36 17.68
N ASP A 106 -17.65 3.59 18.26
CA ASP A 106 -18.80 2.70 18.17
C ASP A 106 -19.46 2.63 16.77
N GLN A 107 -19.00 3.46 15.85
CA GLN A 107 -19.48 3.54 14.46
C GLN A 107 -18.52 2.92 13.44
N LEU A 108 -17.45 2.23 13.89
CA LEU A 108 -16.33 1.85 13.04
C LEU A 108 -16.22 0.34 12.78
N ASP A 109 -17.13 -0.47 13.29
CA ASP A 109 -17.04 -1.93 13.19
C ASP A 109 -17.07 -2.45 11.73
N ASP A 110 -17.81 -1.76 10.84
CA ASP A 110 -17.93 -2.11 9.42
C ASP A 110 -17.18 -1.14 8.49
N VAL A 111 -16.29 -0.32 9.03
CA VAL A 111 -15.53 0.67 8.26
C VAL A 111 -14.30 0.03 7.64
N GLN A 112 -14.16 0.18 6.33
CA GLN A 112 -12.98 -0.25 5.59
C GLN A 112 -11.82 0.73 5.79
N PHE A 113 -12.06 2.02 5.56
CA PHE A 113 -11.12 3.13 5.82
C PHE A 113 -11.85 4.48 5.83
N ILE A 114 -11.17 5.51 6.30
CA ILE A 114 -11.67 6.89 6.32
C ILE A 114 -10.80 7.75 5.42
N ARG A 115 -11.41 8.54 4.56
CA ARG A 115 -10.75 9.58 3.78
C ARG A 115 -10.85 10.90 4.50
N ILE A 116 -9.73 11.62 4.53
CA ILE A 116 -9.61 12.95 5.07
C ILE A 116 -9.10 13.87 3.97
N PHE A 117 -9.82 14.95 3.71
CA PHE A 117 -9.43 15.99 2.79
C PHE A 117 -8.88 17.17 3.61
N ASP A 118 -7.58 17.43 3.49
CA ASP A 118 -6.87 18.43 4.30
C ASP A 118 -6.41 19.61 3.43
N THR A 119 -6.35 20.80 4.01
CA THR A 119 -5.99 22.05 3.33
C THR A 119 -4.49 22.30 3.26
N ALA A 120 -3.65 21.49 3.91
CA ALA A 120 -2.20 21.62 3.85
C ALA A 120 -1.67 21.45 2.41
N GLN A 121 -0.74 22.34 1.99
CA GLN A 121 -0.28 22.42 0.60
C GLN A 121 1.17 21.99 0.40
N LYS A 122 1.86 21.53 1.45
CA LYS A 122 3.27 21.11 1.36
C LYS A 122 3.48 19.77 0.65
N ILE A 123 2.41 18.99 0.51
CA ILE A 123 2.40 17.71 -0.21
C ILE A 123 1.50 17.87 -1.43
N ALA A 124 1.93 17.35 -2.58
CA ALA A 124 1.16 17.45 -3.81
C ALA A 124 -0.21 16.74 -3.67
N ASN A 125 -1.26 17.34 -4.21
CA ASN A 125 -2.64 16.81 -4.18
C ASN A 125 -2.82 15.48 -4.92
N THR A 126 -1.80 15.02 -5.64
CA THR A 126 -1.74 13.69 -6.27
C THR A 126 -1.04 12.64 -5.41
N THR A 127 -0.69 12.98 -4.15
CA THR A 127 -0.11 12.08 -3.16
C THR A 127 -1.09 11.88 -2.01
N VAL A 128 -1.32 10.63 -1.65
CA VAL A 128 -2.13 10.23 -0.49
C VAL A 128 -1.19 9.63 0.55
N ILE A 129 -1.12 10.24 1.72
CA ILE A 129 -0.43 9.67 2.89
C ILE A 129 -1.47 8.87 3.67
N VAL A 130 -1.11 7.65 4.07
CA VAL A 130 -2.05 6.76 4.74
C VAL A 130 -1.55 6.44 6.15
N ASP A 131 -2.35 6.80 7.17
CA ASP A 131 -2.09 6.35 8.54
C ASP A 131 -2.56 4.92 8.71
N THR A 132 -1.69 4.06 9.23
CA THR A 132 -1.97 2.63 9.43
C THR A 132 -1.80 2.22 10.89
N PRO A 133 -2.50 1.16 11.32
CA PRO A 133 -2.26 0.54 12.61
C PRO A 133 -0.80 0.11 12.80
N GLY A 134 -0.35 0.00 14.05
CA GLY A 134 1.02 -0.41 14.38
C GLY A 134 1.28 -1.89 14.11
N LEU A 135 2.50 -2.21 13.63
CA LEU A 135 2.95 -3.60 13.35
C LEU A 135 2.94 -4.52 14.58
N SER A 136 3.16 -3.96 15.76
CA SER A 136 3.22 -4.69 17.04
C SER A 136 1.91 -4.65 17.82
N SER A 137 0.79 -4.37 17.14
CA SER A 137 -0.51 -4.43 17.83
C SER A 137 -0.84 -5.84 18.27
N ASN A 138 -1.27 -5.99 19.53
CA ASN A 138 -1.77 -7.28 20.05
C ASN A 138 -3.18 -7.62 19.52
N ASP A 139 -3.84 -6.70 18.82
CA ASP A 139 -5.13 -6.92 18.19
C ASP A 139 -4.94 -7.43 16.75
N ALA A 140 -5.36 -8.67 16.51
CA ALA A 140 -5.26 -9.31 15.19
C ALA A 140 -5.99 -8.53 14.10
N ARG A 141 -7.05 -7.76 14.43
CA ARG A 141 -7.80 -6.92 13.50
C ARG A 141 -6.93 -5.81 12.90
N HIS A 142 -6.01 -5.25 13.69
CA HIS A 142 -5.09 -4.20 13.21
C HIS A 142 -4.13 -4.73 12.15
N LEU A 143 -3.55 -5.91 12.38
CA LEU A 143 -2.67 -6.56 11.41
C LEU A 143 -3.44 -6.98 10.16
N GLN A 144 -4.67 -7.47 10.32
CA GLN A 144 -5.54 -7.81 9.19
C GLN A 144 -5.84 -6.57 8.34
N ALA A 145 -6.30 -5.46 8.95
CA ALA A 145 -6.59 -4.21 8.24
C ALA A 145 -5.37 -3.69 7.48
N LEU A 146 -4.18 -3.74 8.10
CA LEU A 146 -2.93 -3.37 7.43
C LEU A 146 -2.64 -4.27 6.22
N ASN A 147 -2.73 -5.60 6.39
CA ASN A 147 -2.45 -6.56 5.33
C ASN A 147 -3.43 -6.44 4.16
N ASP A 148 -4.71 -6.21 4.46
CA ASP A 148 -5.76 -6.01 3.44
C ASP A 148 -5.57 -4.69 2.67
N TYR A 149 -4.97 -3.67 3.32
CA TYR A 149 -4.72 -2.38 2.69
C TYR A 149 -3.42 -2.33 1.88
N LEU A 150 -2.35 -3.02 2.31
CA LEU A 150 -1.03 -2.97 1.69
C LEU A 150 -1.01 -3.20 0.16
N PRO A 151 -1.88 -4.04 -0.44
CA PRO A 151 -1.97 -4.15 -1.90
C PRO A 151 -2.23 -2.82 -2.62
N ASN A 152 -2.88 -1.85 -1.97
CA ASN A 152 -3.12 -0.52 -2.54
C ASN A 152 -1.86 0.36 -2.56
N ALA A 153 -0.87 0.10 -1.70
CA ALA A 153 0.35 0.90 -1.58
C ALA A 153 1.18 0.92 -2.87
N ASP A 154 1.75 2.06 -3.20
CA ASP A 154 2.72 2.21 -4.31
C ASP A 154 4.15 2.18 -3.81
N ALA A 155 4.41 2.81 -2.67
CA ALA A 155 5.65 2.71 -1.92
C ALA A 155 5.30 2.72 -0.42
N ILE A 156 6.23 2.30 0.43
CA ILE A 156 6.01 2.16 1.87
C ILE A 156 6.90 3.16 2.61
N LEU A 157 6.30 3.99 3.45
CA LEU A 157 6.99 4.88 4.38
C LEU A 157 7.08 4.17 5.74
N LEU A 158 8.24 3.60 6.05
CA LEU A 158 8.45 2.82 7.26
C LEU A 158 8.97 3.71 8.39
N CYS A 159 8.23 3.87 9.47
CA CYS A 159 8.62 4.67 10.64
C CYS A 159 9.29 3.82 11.72
N THR A 160 10.43 4.28 12.22
CA THR A 160 11.09 3.73 13.40
C THR A 160 11.52 4.86 14.35
N ASP A 161 11.40 4.63 15.66
CA ASP A 161 11.89 5.55 16.69
C ASP A 161 13.40 5.36 16.85
N ILE A 162 14.17 6.46 16.84
CA ILE A 162 15.63 6.42 16.99
C ILE A 162 16.09 5.80 18.33
N ASN A 163 15.22 5.79 19.34
CA ASN A 163 15.49 5.23 20.65
C ASN A 163 15.14 3.73 20.76
N GLN A 164 14.46 3.16 19.75
CA GLN A 164 14.07 1.77 19.74
C GLN A 164 15.09 0.91 19.00
N GLN A 165 15.30 -0.32 19.48
CA GLN A 165 16.05 -1.31 18.72
C GLN A 165 15.23 -1.75 17.51
N ILE A 166 15.92 -2.18 16.46
CA ILE A 166 15.27 -2.81 15.30
C ILE A 166 14.64 -4.11 15.78
N THR A 167 13.30 -4.17 15.74
CA THR A 167 12.56 -5.33 16.20
C THR A 167 12.51 -6.42 15.13
N LYS A 168 12.26 -7.66 15.56
CA LYS A 168 12.05 -8.78 14.64
C LYS A 168 10.86 -8.54 13.72
N SER A 169 9.75 -8.01 14.24
CA SER A 169 8.55 -7.68 13.45
C SER A 169 8.84 -6.67 12.35
N LEU A 170 9.66 -5.66 12.61
CA LEU A 170 10.09 -4.70 11.60
C LEU A 170 10.94 -5.37 10.49
N ILE A 171 11.89 -6.23 10.88
CA ILE A 171 12.73 -6.98 9.92
C ILE A 171 11.87 -7.91 9.06
N ASP A 172 10.97 -8.67 9.68
CA ASP A 172 10.10 -9.62 8.98
C ASP A 172 9.14 -8.88 8.04
N PHE A 173 8.61 -7.72 8.45
CA PHE A 173 7.82 -6.85 7.59
C PHE A 173 8.62 -6.38 6.35
N ILE A 174 9.86 -5.88 6.56
CA ILE A 174 10.71 -5.43 5.44
C ILE A 174 10.98 -6.57 4.46
N LYS A 175 11.28 -7.78 4.95
CA LYS A 175 11.50 -8.95 4.09
C LYS A 175 10.27 -9.28 3.25
N THR A 176 9.08 -9.28 3.87
CA THR A 176 7.82 -9.53 3.17
C THR A 176 7.51 -8.43 2.16
N ALA A 177 7.70 -7.17 2.53
CA ALA A 177 7.46 -6.03 1.65
C ALA A 177 8.42 -6.01 0.44
N LYS A 178 9.69 -6.40 0.62
CA LYS A 178 10.65 -6.54 -0.49
C LYS A 178 10.19 -7.56 -1.55
N LEU A 179 9.45 -8.61 -1.17
CA LEU A 179 8.89 -9.59 -2.11
C LEU A 179 7.82 -9.00 -3.05
N THR A 180 7.27 -7.86 -2.71
CA THR A 180 6.25 -7.17 -3.54
C THR A 180 6.85 -6.16 -4.51
N GLU A 181 8.19 -6.03 -4.55
CA GLU A 181 8.96 -5.07 -5.36
C GLU A 181 8.58 -3.59 -5.15
N ARG A 182 7.83 -3.28 -4.07
CA ARG A 182 7.48 -1.91 -3.72
C ARG A 182 8.67 -1.21 -3.06
N PRO A 183 8.98 0.04 -3.45
CA PRO A 183 10.02 0.82 -2.77
C PRO A 183 9.69 1.02 -1.29
N ILE A 184 10.70 0.87 -0.43
CA ILE A 184 10.60 1.12 1.00
C ILE A 184 11.51 2.31 1.33
N TYR A 185 10.95 3.29 2.04
CA TYR A 185 11.64 4.46 2.55
C TYR A 185 11.54 4.46 4.07
N LEU A 186 12.66 4.64 4.76
CA LEU A 186 12.71 4.62 6.21
C LEU A 186 12.70 6.04 6.76
N ILE A 187 11.83 6.28 7.71
CA ILE A 187 11.70 7.53 8.44
C ILE A 187 12.13 7.27 9.88
N VAL A 188 13.31 7.75 10.25
CA VAL A 188 13.81 7.70 11.62
C VAL A 188 13.26 8.91 12.37
N THR A 189 12.37 8.65 13.32
CA THR A 189 11.64 9.68 14.08
C THR A 189 12.30 9.99 15.41
N LYS A 190 11.82 11.06 16.09
CA LYS A 190 12.25 11.50 17.44
C LYS A 190 13.75 11.81 17.53
N THR A 191 14.33 12.32 16.46
CA THR A 191 15.76 12.66 16.41
C THR A 191 16.15 13.82 17.33
N ASP A 192 15.17 14.61 17.80
CA ASP A 192 15.33 15.64 18.84
C ASP A 192 15.84 15.08 20.18
N SER A 193 15.71 13.80 20.42
CA SER A 193 16.18 13.13 21.65
C SER A 193 17.65 12.73 21.60
N LYS A 194 18.37 13.01 20.51
CA LYS A 194 19.76 12.59 20.27
C LYS A 194 20.62 13.74 19.73
N THR A 195 21.92 13.65 20.00
CA THR A 195 22.90 14.53 19.36
C THR A 195 23.11 14.13 17.89
N PRO A 196 23.59 15.04 17.04
CA PRO A 196 23.87 14.73 15.62
C PRO A 196 24.81 13.52 15.42
N ALA A 197 25.79 13.34 16.31
CA ALA A 197 26.71 12.20 16.27
C ALA A 197 25.99 10.88 16.56
N GLU A 198 25.12 10.86 17.57
CA GLU A 198 24.32 9.69 17.91
C GLU A 198 23.29 9.35 16.81
N VAL A 199 22.68 10.38 16.19
CA VAL A 199 21.79 10.17 15.03
C VAL A 199 22.53 9.47 13.91
N LYS A 200 23.74 9.94 13.56
CA LYS A 200 24.56 9.34 12.52
C LYS A 200 24.89 7.86 12.84
N GLN A 201 25.32 7.56 14.07
CA GLN A 201 25.61 6.20 14.51
C GLN A 201 24.36 5.29 14.45
N ALA A 202 23.20 5.81 14.86
CA ALA A 202 21.95 5.06 14.81
C ALA A 202 21.55 4.74 13.36
N VAL A 203 21.67 5.69 12.44
CA VAL A 203 21.38 5.48 11.00
C VAL A 203 22.32 4.45 10.39
N GLU A 204 23.62 4.51 10.68
CA GLU A 204 24.60 3.52 10.21
C GLU A 204 24.28 2.10 10.73
N TYR A 205 23.88 1.99 12.02
CA TYR A 205 23.45 0.73 12.60
C TYR A 205 22.18 0.19 11.93
N ILE A 206 21.17 1.06 11.75
CA ILE A 206 19.91 0.71 11.09
C ILE A 206 20.18 0.22 9.67
N GLN A 207 20.92 0.99 8.87
CA GLN A 207 21.26 0.66 7.50
C GLN A 207 21.91 -0.72 7.36
N LYS A 208 22.87 -1.02 8.25
CA LYS A 208 23.60 -2.30 8.26
C LYS A 208 22.67 -3.50 8.52
N ASN A 209 21.58 -3.30 9.29
CA ASN A 209 20.69 -4.39 9.69
C ASN A 209 19.48 -4.59 8.75
N ILE A 210 19.06 -3.54 8.02
CA ILE A 210 17.86 -3.60 7.17
C ILE A 210 18.14 -3.58 5.67
N GLU A 211 19.42 -3.37 5.28
CA GLU A 211 19.86 -3.38 3.87
C GLU A 211 19.04 -2.45 2.96
N LEU A 212 18.79 -1.24 3.41
CA LEU A 212 18.19 -0.18 2.60
C LEU A 212 19.26 0.80 2.10
N PRO A 213 19.11 1.38 0.88
CA PRO A 213 19.96 2.47 0.42
C PRO A 213 19.90 3.67 1.37
N LEU A 214 21.01 4.37 1.58
CA LEU A 214 21.05 5.56 2.43
C LEU A 214 20.08 6.65 1.95
N ASP A 215 19.96 6.83 0.66
CA ASP A 215 19.05 7.81 0.04
C ASP A 215 17.56 7.52 0.35
N ASN A 216 17.27 6.30 0.80
CA ASN A 216 15.92 5.90 1.24
C ASN A 216 15.72 6.10 2.75
N ILE A 217 16.67 6.70 3.48
CA ILE A 217 16.59 6.89 4.93
C ILE A 217 16.60 8.39 5.25
N VAL A 218 15.57 8.87 5.94
CA VAL A 218 15.49 10.25 6.40
C VAL A 218 15.27 10.32 7.91
N CYS A 219 15.83 11.36 8.53
CA CYS A 219 15.74 11.61 9.95
C CYS A 219 14.85 12.84 10.22
N ILE A 220 13.88 12.72 11.13
CA ILE A 220 12.95 13.80 11.44
C ILE A 220 12.70 13.97 12.94
N SER A 221 12.32 15.19 13.33
CA SER A 221 11.61 15.48 14.58
C SER A 221 10.27 16.12 14.24
N ALA A 222 9.20 15.34 14.32
CA ALA A 222 7.84 15.86 14.10
C ALA A 222 7.42 16.78 15.27
N LYS A 223 7.94 16.53 16.49
CA LYS A 223 7.70 17.36 17.67
C LYS A 223 8.23 18.79 17.49
N ASP A 224 9.42 18.92 16.92
CA ASP A 224 10.08 20.23 16.69
C ASP A 224 9.80 20.78 15.29
N ASN A 225 8.85 20.19 14.56
CA ASN A 225 8.49 20.55 13.18
C ASN A 225 9.68 20.51 12.20
N GLN A 226 10.68 19.64 12.47
CA GLN A 226 11.84 19.44 11.59
C GLN A 226 11.50 18.38 10.55
N LEU A 227 10.68 18.75 9.55
CA LEU A 227 10.16 17.86 8.51
C LEU A 227 10.79 18.11 7.12
N GLY A 228 11.82 18.96 7.03
CA GLY A 228 12.42 19.33 5.74
C GLY A 228 12.87 18.13 4.90
N GLU A 229 13.56 17.17 5.52
CA GLU A 229 14.02 15.95 4.83
C GLU A 229 12.86 15.04 4.43
N PHE A 230 11.78 14.98 5.20
CA PHE A 230 10.57 14.26 4.84
C PHE A 230 9.92 14.85 3.58
N TYR A 231 9.76 16.18 3.51
CA TYR A 231 9.18 16.80 2.33
C TYR A 231 10.03 16.58 1.08
N LYS A 232 11.36 16.67 1.19
CA LYS A 232 12.28 16.34 0.07
C LYS A 232 12.13 14.87 -0.37
N LEU A 233 12.00 13.95 0.59
CA LEU A 233 11.77 12.55 0.30
C LEU A 233 10.46 12.35 -0.46
N VAL A 234 9.35 12.91 0.02
CA VAL A 234 8.04 12.80 -0.64
C VAL A 234 8.07 13.41 -2.04
N GLU A 235 8.73 14.57 -2.22
CA GLU A 235 8.92 15.18 -3.53
C GLU A 235 9.72 14.27 -4.47
N HIS A 236 10.81 13.66 -3.99
CA HIS A 236 11.60 12.70 -4.76
C HIS A 236 10.78 11.46 -5.18
N ILE A 237 9.95 10.91 -4.27
CA ILE A 237 9.04 9.81 -4.59
C ILE A 237 8.01 10.26 -5.63
N GLN A 238 7.48 11.48 -5.49
CA GLN A 238 6.53 12.06 -6.43
C GLN A 238 7.11 12.23 -7.84
N GLN A 239 8.37 12.62 -7.96
CA GLN A 239 9.07 12.70 -9.25
C GLN A 239 9.18 11.32 -9.93
N LYS A 240 9.31 10.25 -9.14
CA LYS A 240 9.37 8.86 -9.61
C LYS A 240 8.00 8.16 -9.70
N LYS A 241 6.90 8.86 -9.45
CA LYS A 241 5.55 8.31 -9.36
C LYS A 241 5.19 7.39 -10.52
N ASN A 242 5.39 7.83 -11.75
CA ASN A 242 5.02 7.05 -12.94
C ASN A 242 5.86 5.76 -13.05
N GLU A 243 7.13 5.81 -12.69
CA GLU A 243 8.02 4.64 -12.67
C GLU A 243 7.55 3.64 -11.59
N ILE A 244 7.29 4.13 -10.38
CA ILE A 244 6.85 3.32 -9.25
C ILE A 244 5.53 2.60 -9.58
N ILE A 245 4.54 3.35 -10.07
CA ILE A 245 3.22 2.79 -10.40
C ILE A 245 3.32 1.80 -11.57
N SER A 246 4.13 2.12 -12.59
CA SER A 246 4.33 1.22 -13.73
C SER A 246 4.99 -0.10 -13.32
N LYS A 247 6.01 -0.06 -12.45
CA LYS A 247 6.66 -1.26 -11.90
C LYS A 247 5.67 -2.10 -11.10
N LYS A 248 4.87 -1.48 -10.21
CA LYS A 248 3.84 -2.16 -9.45
C LYS A 248 2.84 -2.87 -10.36
N ILE A 249 2.26 -2.16 -11.34
CA ILE A 249 1.30 -2.75 -12.29
C ILE A 249 1.94 -3.93 -13.04
N SER A 250 3.18 -3.78 -13.50
CA SER A 250 3.89 -4.85 -14.22
C SER A 250 4.12 -6.07 -13.33
N PHE A 251 4.48 -5.87 -12.07
CA PHE A 251 4.63 -6.95 -11.10
C PHE A 251 3.31 -7.68 -10.85
N GLU A 252 2.21 -6.95 -10.58
CA GLU A 252 0.91 -7.52 -10.31
C GLU A 252 0.37 -8.31 -11.53
N LEU A 253 0.53 -7.79 -12.73
CA LEU A 253 0.17 -8.51 -13.98
C LEU A 253 1.02 -9.79 -14.16
N GLU A 254 2.29 -9.76 -13.79
CA GLU A 254 3.15 -10.95 -13.85
C GLU A 254 2.73 -12.02 -12.84
N GLN A 255 2.27 -11.63 -11.63
CA GLN A 255 1.73 -12.59 -10.66
C GLN A 255 0.42 -13.22 -11.18
N ILE A 256 -0.48 -12.42 -11.75
CA ILE A 256 -1.70 -12.92 -12.39
C ILE A 256 -1.35 -13.89 -13.52
N ARG A 257 -0.40 -13.53 -14.39
CA ARG A 257 0.07 -14.40 -15.48
C ARG A 257 0.55 -15.76 -14.96
N LYS A 258 1.40 -15.77 -13.94
CA LYS A 258 1.90 -17.01 -13.33
C LYS A 258 0.77 -17.87 -12.76
N GLY A 259 -0.20 -17.25 -12.08
CA GLY A 259 -1.37 -17.94 -11.55
C GLY A 259 -2.22 -18.59 -12.66
N LEU A 260 -2.51 -17.84 -13.72
CA LEU A 260 -3.27 -18.35 -14.88
C LEU A 260 -2.54 -19.50 -15.59
N LEU A 261 -1.22 -19.39 -15.77
CA LEU A 261 -0.41 -20.47 -16.38
C LEU A 261 -0.48 -21.75 -15.54
N SER A 262 -0.37 -21.63 -14.21
CA SER A 262 -0.46 -22.79 -13.32
C SER A 262 -1.83 -23.49 -13.44
N GLN A 263 -2.91 -22.72 -13.47
CA GLN A 263 -4.28 -23.27 -13.63
C GLN A 263 -4.47 -23.92 -15.00
N LEU A 264 -3.97 -23.29 -16.08
CA LEU A 264 -4.03 -23.89 -17.43
C LEU A 264 -3.26 -25.20 -17.49
N ASP A 265 -2.07 -25.30 -16.87
CA ASP A 265 -1.28 -26.51 -16.82
C ASP A 265 -1.98 -27.65 -16.07
N GLU A 266 -2.69 -27.34 -14.97
CA GLU A 266 -3.51 -28.32 -14.24
C GLU A 266 -4.69 -28.82 -15.09
N LEU A 267 -5.39 -27.92 -15.80
CA LEU A 267 -6.50 -28.28 -16.67
C LEU A 267 -6.04 -29.10 -17.88
N ILE A 268 -4.90 -28.76 -18.49
CA ILE A 268 -4.33 -29.54 -19.59
C ILE A 268 -3.99 -30.96 -19.10
N LYS A 269 -3.36 -31.10 -17.94
CA LYS A 269 -3.06 -32.41 -17.33
C LYS A 269 -4.34 -33.23 -17.04
N SER A 270 -5.39 -32.58 -16.51
CA SER A 270 -6.66 -33.25 -16.21
C SER A 270 -7.38 -33.71 -17.48
N ALA A 271 -7.36 -32.91 -18.55
CA ALA A 271 -7.94 -33.24 -19.85
C ALA A 271 -7.22 -34.37 -20.57
N THR A 272 -6.05 -34.83 -20.12
CA THR A 272 -5.33 -35.99 -20.66
C THR A 272 -5.71 -37.32 -20.01
N SER A 273 -6.65 -37.32 -19.03
CA SER A 273 -7.11 -38.57 -18.38
C SER A 273 -8.09 -39.37 -19.26
N PRO A 274 -8.18 -40.72 -19.09
CA PRO A 274 -8.78 -41.66 -20.10
C PRO A 274 -10.31 -41.59 -20.28
N ASN A 275 -11.05 -40.77 -19.53
CA ASN A 275 -12.51 -40.88 -19.38
C ASN A 275 -13.39 -39.92 -20.21
N GLU A 276 -12.83 -39.07 -21.08
CA GLU A 276 -13.61 -38.15 -21.94
C GLU A 276 -13.63 -38.59 -23.41
N MET A 277 -14.73 -38.29 -24.17
CA MET A 277 -14.81 -38.56 -25.61
C MET A 277 -13.66 -37.90 -26.38
N GLU A 278 -12.93 -38.67 -27.16
CA GLU A 278 -11.61 -38.31 -27.72
C GLU A 278 -11.60 -37.02 -28.58
N LYS A 279 -12.71 -36.70 -29.27
CA LYS A 279 -12.81 -35.47 -30.10
C LYS A 279 -12.99 -34.19 -29.29
N GLU A 280 -13.85 -34.21 -28.26
CA GLU A 280 -14.06 -33.05 -27.37
C GLU A 280 -12.79 -32.73 -26.56
N ARG A 281 -12.13 -33.79 -26.07
CA ARG A 281 -10.87 -33.69 -25.36
C ARG A 281 -9.80 -33.01 -26.17
N LYS A 282 -9.59 -33.41 -27.44
CA LYS A 282 -8.59 -32.80 -28.33
C LYS A 282 -8.91 -31.33 -28.66
N SER A 283 -10.20 -31.01 -28.82
CA SER A 283 -10.60 -29.60 -29.05
C SER A 283 -10.31 -28.71 -27.85
N LYS A 284 -10.73 -29.13 -26.65
CA LYS A 284 -10.51 -28.41 -25.39
C LYS A 284 -9.01 -28.25 -25.06
N GLN A 285 -8.22 -29.32 -25.28
CA GLN A 285 -6.77 -29.26 -25.08
C GLN A 285 -6.09 -28.22 -26.00
N ARG A 286 -6.45 -28.18 -27.28
CA ARG A 286 -5.91 -27.21 -28.23
C ARG A 286 -6.25 -25.78 -27.85
N GLU A 287 -7.43 -25.52 -27.33
CA GLU A 287 -7.86 -24.20 -26.89
C GLU A 287 -7.09 -23.75 -25.63
N LEU A 288 -6.91 -24.64 -24.67
CA LEU A 288 -6.10 -24.37 -23.47
C LEU A 288 -4.62 -24.08 -23.81
N GLU A 289 -4.05 -24.86 -24.75
CA GLU A 289 -2.68 -24.61 -25.23
C GLU A 289 -2.56 -23.28 -25.98
N ARG A 290 -3.57 -22.90 -26.77
CA ARG A 290 -3.63 -21.58 -27.42
C ARG A 290 -3.62 -20.45 -26.39
N LEU A 291 -4.50 -20.53 -25.39
CA LEU A 291 -4.57 -19.53 -24.31
C LEU A 291 -3.26 -19.44 -23.54
N LYS A 292 -2.65 -20.57 -23.22
CA LYS A 292 -1.34 -20.62 -22.57
C LYS A 292 -0.27 -19.90 -23.40
N ASN A 293 -0.18 -20.20 -24.69
CA ASN A 293 0.80 -19.59 -25.59
C ASN A 293 0.60 -18.06 -25.74
N ASN A 294 -0.65 -17.57 -25.65
CA ASN A 294 -0.98 -16.16 -25.75
C ASN A 294 -0.51 -15.35 -24.52
N ILE A 295 -0.31 -16.01 -23.37
CA ILE A 295 0.09 -15.37 -22.10
C ILE A 295 1.51 -15.74 -21.65
N THR A 296 2.19 -16.65 -22.38
CA THR A 296 3.60 -16.98 -22.15
C THR A 296 4.51 -15.90 -22.73
#